data_cd1d9c17158669442d7d7da954860a13
#
_entry.id   cd1d9c17158669442d7d7da954860a13
#
_cell.length_a   1.000
_cell.length_b   1.000
_cell.length_c   1.000
_cell.angle_alpha   90.00
_cell.angle_beta   90.00
_cell.angle_gamma   90.00
#
_symmetry.space_group_name_H-M   'P 1'
#
loop_
_entity.id
_entity.type
_entity.pdbx_description
1 polymer ?
#
loop_
_entity_poly.entity_id
_entity_poly.type
_entity_poly.pdbx_seq_one_letter_code
_entity_poly.pdbx_strand_id
1 'polypeptide(L)'
;MEHADIIKKTISFVKETLKDAEGGHDWYHIERVYNNAKNIAETEDADLLVVELAALLHDIADPKFNNGDENIGPQLAAEFLNSIGVDPAIITHIQNIIRYMSFKSSFDAPTFSSLEMQIVQDADRLDAMGAIGIARAFNYGGHKGRAIYDPNIKPEAHTNKEAYKNSTAPTINHFYEKLLLLKDKMNTETGMRLAQQRHNFMLVYLDQFYRECYQ
;
A
#
# COMPACT_ATOMS: atom_id res chain seq x y z
N MET A 1 13.51 -24.90 6.84
CA MET A 1 13.20 -24.00 7.98
C MET A 1 11.69 -24.02 8.13
N GLU A 2 11.18 -23.94 9.36
CA GLU A 2 9.73 -23.88 9.57
C GLU A 2 9.17 -22.51 9.16
N HIS A 3 7.91 -22.47 8.70
CA HIS A 3 7.21 -21.24 8.25
C HIS A 3 7.33 -20.10 9.28
N ALA A 4 7.04 -20.38 10.55
CA ALA A 4 7.10 -19.39 11.64
C ALA A 4 8.51 -18.78 11.82
N ASP A 5 9.57 -19.57 11.63
CA ASP A 5 10.95 -19.08 11.73
C ASP A 5 11.31 -18.14 10.57
N ILE A 6 10.85 -18.45 9.36
CA ILE A 6 11.04 -17.60 8.18
C ILE A 6 10.38 -16.25 8.42
N ILE A 7 9.10 -16.23 8.84
CA ILE A 7 8.36 -15.00 9.11
C ILE A 7 9.02 -14.17 10.22
N LYS A 8 9.43 -14.81 11.33
CA LYS A 8 10.10 -14.10 12.41
C LYS A 8 11.39 -13.41 11.96
N LYS A 9 12.22 -14.08 11.16
CA LYS A 9 13.45 -13.50 10.61
C LYS A 9 13.14 -12.36 9.65
N THR A 10 12.11 -12.51 8.81
CA THR A 10 11.69 -11.47 7.88
C THR A 10 11.19 -10.23 8.60
N ILE A 11 10.39 -10.38 9.65
CA ILE A 11 9.95 -9.25 10.50
C ILE A 11 11.16 -8.51 11.10
N SER A 12 12.14 -9.23 11.60
CA SER A 12 13.34 -8.62 12.18
C SER A 12 14.16 -7.86 11.14
N PHE A 13 14.30 -8.44 9.94
CA PHE A 13 14.98 -7.80 8.80
C PHE A 13 14.27 -6.52 8.38
N VAL A 14 12.95 -6.55 8.21
CA VAL A 14 12.16 -5.39 7.77
C VAL A 14 12.21 -4.26 8.81
N LYS A 15 12.09 -4.59 10.11
CA LYS A 15 12.21 -3.60 11.20
C LYS A 15 13.56 -2.89 11.20
N GLU A 16 14.65 -3.62 10.99
CA GLU A 16 15.98 -3.02 10.92
C GLU A 16 16.16 -2.18 9.64
N THR A 17 15.65 -2.66 8.51
CA THR A 17 15.73 -1.94 7.24
C THR A 17 14.95 -0.62 7.27
N LEU A 18 13.79 -0.60 7.91
CA LEU A 18 12.89 0.57 7.95
C LEU A 18 13.00 1.42 9.22
N LYS A 19 14.03 1.23 10.05
CA LYS A 19 14.17 1.95 11.32
C LYS A 19 14.21 3.47 11.20
N ASP A 20 14.74 3.97 10.07
CA ASP A 20 14.88 5.41 9.77
C ASP A 20 13.92 5.85 8.64
N ALA A 21 12.92 5.02 8.30
CA ALA A 21 11.98 5.33 7.23
C ALA A 21 11.01 6.46 7.62
N GLU A 22 10.64 7.29 6.64
CA GLU A 22 9.66 8.36 6.84
C GLU A 22 8.27 7.80 7.17
N GLY A 23 7.51 8.57 7.99
CA GLY A 23 6.14 8.21 8.36
C GLY A 23 5.24 8.02 7.14
N GLY A 24 4.67 6.82 7.03
CA GLY A 24 3.85 6.39 5.90
C GLY A 24 4.40 5.18 5.16
N HIS A 25 5.73 4.90 5.26
CA HIS A 25 6.41 3.70 4.76
C HIS A 25 7.25 3.05 5.88
N ASP A 26 6.83 3.22 7.13
CA ASP A 26 7.46 2.70 8.33
C ASP A 26 7.03 1.25 8.63
N TRP A 27 7.65 0.66 9.66
CA TRP A 27 7.27 -0.69 10.14
C TRP A 27 5.76 -0.81 10.41
N TYR A 28 5.12 0.20 10.96
CA TYR A 28 3.70 0.13 11.33
C TYR A 28 2.78 0.07 10.10
N HIS A 29 3.17 0.68 8.97
CA HIS A 29 2.50 0.46 7.71
C HIS A 29 2.61 -1.01 7.28
N ILE A 30 3.83 -1.56 7.26
CA ILE A 30 4.07 -2.95 6.88
C ILE A 30 3.29 -3.91 7.79
N GLU A 31 3.28 -3.69 9.09
CA GLU A 31 2.54 -4.51 10.04
C GLU A 31 1.02 -4.51 9.77
N ARG A 32 0.44 -3.36 9.43
CA ARG A 32 -0.99 -3.28 9.07
C ARG A 32 -1.29 -3.95 7.73
N VAL A 33 -0.42 -3.78 6.73
CA VAL A 33 -0.55 -4.48 5.44
C VAL A 33 -0.44 -6.00 5.63
N TYR A 34 0.55 -6.45 6.39
CA TYR A 34 0.73 -7.87 6.75
C TYR A 34 -0.53 -8.46 7.40
N ASN A 35 -1.10 -7.76 8.40
CA ASN A 35 -2.30 -8.22 9.09
C ASN A 35 -3.54 -8.21 8.17
N ASN A 36 -3.70 -7.19 7.31
CA ASN A 36 -4.76 -7.16 6.30
C ASN A 36 -4.60 -8.32 5.31
N ALA A 37 -3.38 -8.59 4.81
CA ALA A 37 -3.11 -9.65 3.86
C ALA A 37 -3.45 -11.04 4.44
N LYS A 38 -3.09 -11.30 5.69
CA LYS A 38 -3.47 -12.54 6.39
C LYS A 38 -4.98 -12.69 6.51
N ASN A 39 -5.68 -11.65 6.94
CA ASN A 39 -7.13 -11.68 7.06
C ASN A 39 -7.82 -11.94 5.70
N ILE A 40 -7.32 -11.37 4.61
CA ILE A 40 -7.85 -11.63 3.26
C ILE A 40 -7.54 -13.09 2.87
N ALA A 41 -6.32 -13.56 3.09
CA ALA A 41 -5.88 -14.91 2.72
C ALA A 41 -6.65 -16.03 3.44
N GLU A 42 -7.27 -15.79 4.60
CA GLU A 42 -8.10 -16.76 5.32
C GLU A 42 -9.26 -17.32 4.48
N THR A 43 -9.71 -16.57 3.47
CA THR A 43 -10.85 -16.92 2.62
C THR A 43 -10.45 -17.26 1.18
N GLU A 44 -9.16 -17.23 0.88
CA GLU A 44 -8.62 -17.44 -0.47
C GLU A 44 -7.74 -18.71 -0.51
N ASP A 45 -7.73 -19.40 -1.65
CA ASP A 45 -6.86 -20.60 -1.87
C ASP A 45 -5.46 -20.15 -2.37
N ALA A 46 -4.75 -19.41 -1.52
CA ALA A 46 -3.44 -18.83 -1.81
C ALA A 46 -2.32 -19.46 -0.98
N ASP A 47 -1.08 -19.42 -1.49
CA ASP A 47 0.10 -19.78 -0.69
C ASP A 47 0.34 -18.74 0.41
N LEU A 48 -0.01 -19.09 1.65
CA LEU A 48 0.08 -18.20 2.80
C LEU A 48 1.53 -17.72 3.03
N LEU A 49 2.55 -18.56 2.81
CA LEU A 49 3.95 -18.15 2.97
C LEU A 49 4.32 -17.05 1.96
N VAL A 50 3.89 -17.19 0.71
CA VAL A 50 4.11 -16.18 -0.34
C VAL A 50 3.39 -14.88 0.02
N VAL A 51 2.11 -14.94 0.45
CA VAL A 51 1.33 -13.77 0.86
C VAL A 51 2.02 -13.03 2.01
N GLU A 52 2.40 -13.75 3.06
CA GLU A 52 3.01 -13.16 4.26
C GLU A 52 4.36 -12.51 3.94
N LEU A 53 5.22 -13.20 3.19
CA LEU A 53 6.53 -12.68 2.81
C LEU A 53 6.42 -11.49 1.85
N ALA A 54 5.53 -11.56 0.86
CA ALA A 54 5.29 -10.45 -0.05
C ALA A 54 4.73 -9.22 0.68
N ALA A 55 3.79 -9.39 1.60
CA ALA A 55 3.26 -8.30 2.42
C ALA A 55 4.32 -7.66 3.33
N LEU A 56 5.23 -8.46 3.92
CA LEU A 56 6.33 -7.94 4.74
C LEU A 56 7.40 -7.21 3.93
N LEU A 57 7.65 -7.62 2.67
CA LEU A 57 8.77 -7.16 1.87
C LEU A 57 8.38 -6.16 0.76
N HIS A 58 7.08 -5.88 0.57
CA HIS A 58 6.61 -5.12 -0.60
C HIS A 58 7.19 -3.71 -0.72
N ASP A 59 7.51 -3.08 0.40
CA ASP A 59 7.90 -1.66 0.46
C ASP A 59 9.22 -1.44 1.24
N ILE A 60 10.13 -2.46 1.23
CA ILE A 60 11.43 -2.39 1.93
C ILE A 60 12.43 -1.43 1.30
N ALA A 61 12.19 -0.96 0.07
CA ALA A 61 13.00 0.04 -0.61
C ALA A 61 12.11 0.94 -1.48
N ASP A 62 11.80 2.15 -0.99
CA ASP A 62 11.08 3.13 -1.81
C ASP A 62 12.02 3.65 -2.91
N PRO A 63 11.64 3.53 -4.21
CA PRO A 63 12.38 4.09 -5.32
C PRO A 63 12.64 5.60 -5.20
N LYS A 64 11.82 6.34 -4.45
CA LYS A 64 12.00 7.79 -4.23
C LYS A 64 13.33 8.11 -3.54
N PHE A 65 13.80 7.23 -2.65
CA PHE A 65 15.08 7.36 -1.96
C PHE A 65 16.24 6.67 -2.68
N ASN A 66 15.93 5.93 -3.76
CA ASN A 66 16.88 5.13 -4.53
C ASN A 66 16.97 5.61 -6.00
N ASN A 67 16.99 6.90 -6.24
CA ASN A 67 17.11 7.53 -7.57
C ASN A 67 16.06 7.06 -8.60
N GLY A 68 14.91 6.57 -8.14
CA GLY A 68 13.85 6.04 -8.99
C GLY A 68 14.02 4.59 -9.43
N ASP A 69 15.04 3.88 -8.94
CA ASP A 69 15.27 2.47 -9.30
C ASP A 69 14.24 1.55 -8.63
N GLU A 70 13.33 1.01 -9.44
CA GLU A 70 12.26 0.10 -9.01
C GLU A 70 12.76 -1.35 -8.82
N ASN A 71 14.02 -1.66 -9.15
CA ASN A 71 14.56 -3.03 -9.01
C ASN A 71 15.19 -3.28 -7.63
N ILE A 72 15.51 -2.25 -6.86
CA ILE A 72 16.21 -2.40 -5.57
C ILE A 72 15.37 -3.21 -4.58
N GLY A 73 14.07 -2.92 -4.45
CA GLY A 73 13.17 -3.65 -3.54
C GLY A 73 13.13 -5.16 -3.84
N PRO A 74 12.81 -5.58 -5.09
CA PRO A 74 12.85 -6.99 -5.47
C PRO A 74 14.20 -7.67 -5.25
N GLN A 75 15.32 -6.97 -5.49
CA GLN A 75 16.67 -7.51 -5.28
C GLN A 75 16.99 -7.74 -3.81
N LEU A 76 16.78 -6.74 -2.95
CA LEU A 76 16.98 -6.84 -1.50
C LEU A 76 16.13 -7.96 -0.88
N ALA A 77 14.87 -8.09 -1.32
CA ALA A 77 13.99 -9.17 -0.89
C ALA A 77 14.59 -10.53 -1.25
N ALA A 78 15.05 -10.70 -2.50
CA ALA A 78 15.64 -11.96 -2.95
C ALA A 78 16.93 -12.30 -2.23
N GLU A 79 17.84 -11.34 -2.06
CA GLU A 79 19.10 -11.55 -1.35
C GLU A 79 18.85 -12.00 0.10
N PHE A 80 17.94 -11.32 0.80
CA PHE A 80 17.57 -11.69 2.16
C PHE A 80 16.96 -13.10 2.22
N LEU A 81 15.92 -13.38 1.41
CA LEU A 81 15.23 -14.68 1.42
C LEU A 81 16.16 -15.84 1.05
N ASN A 82 17.07 -15.62 0.09
CA ASN A 82 18.09 -16.60 -0.27
C ASN A 82 19.06 -16.87 0.88
N SER A 83 19.46 -15.82 1.62
CA SER A 83 20.36 -15.94 2.77
C SER A 83 19.79 -16.79 3.91
N ILE A 84 18.47 -16.88 4.02
CA ILE A 84 17.77 -17.69 5.01
C ILE A 84 17.23 -19.00 4.45
N GLY A 85 17.56 -19.35 3.19
CA GLY A 85 17.28 -20.64 2.58
C GLY A 85 15.82 -20.86 2.17
N VAL A 86 15.11 -19.83 1.75
CA VAL A 86 13.77 -19.94 1.13
C VAL A 86 13.90 -20.56 -0.27
N ASP A 87 12.91 -21.32 -0.69
CA ASP A 87 12.87 -21.95 -2.00
C ASP A 87 12.99 -20.93 -3.14
N PRO A 88 13.85 -21.15 -4.15
CA PRO A 88 14.04 -20.21 -5.27
C PRO A 88 12.78 -19.90 -6.06
N ALA A 89 11.81 -20.83 -6.16
CA ALA A 89 10.55 -20.58 -6.84
C ALA A 89 9.70 -19.58 -6.06
N ILE A 90 9.65 -19.70 -4.74
CA ILE A 90 8.98 -18.73 -3.84
C ILE A 90 9.66 -17.37 -3.94
N ILE A 91 10.98 -17.31 -3.90
CA ILE A 91 11.74 -16.05 -4.05
C ILE A 91 11.38 -15.35 -5.36
N THR A 92 11.39 -16.07 -6.48
CA THR A 92 11.04 -15.53 -7.80
C THR A 92 9.60 -15.00 -7.82
N HIS A 93 8.67 -15.71 -7.19
CA HIS A 93 7.27 -15.27 -7.10
C HIS A 93 7.15 -13.95 -6.32
N ILE A 94 7.80 -13.86 -5.16
CA ILE A 94 7.81 -12.66 -4.32
C ILE A 94 8.45 -11.46 -5.05
N GLN A 95 9.57 -11.68 -5.76
CA GLN A 95 10.18 -10.62 -6.59
C GLN A 95 9.21 -10.07 -7.64
N ASN A 96 8.47 -10.97 -8.31
CA ASN A 96 7.47 -10.55 -9.28
C ASN A 96 6.32 -9.78 -8.62
N ILE A 97 5.82 -10.23 -7.47
CA ILE A 97 4.81 -9.49 -6.70
C ILE A 97 5.30 -8.08 -6.40
N ILE A 98 6.47 -7.93 -5.78
CA ILE A 98 7.03 -6.62 -5.41
C ILE A 98 7.20 -5.71 -6.64
N ARG A 99 7.68 -6.26 -7.76
CA ARG A 99 7.91 -5.52 -9.01
C ARG A 99 6.64 -5.00 -9.64
N TYR A 100 5.58 -5.80 -9.67
CA TYR A 100 4.37 -5.53 -10.45
C TYR A 100 3.17 -5.06 -9.63
N MET A 101 3.22 -5.11 -8.28
CA MET A 101 2.08 -4.74 -7.45
C MET A 101 1.83 -3.24 -7.34
N SER A 102 2.82 -2.39 -7.69
CA SER A 102 2.69 -0.95 -7.48
C SER A 102 1.54 -0.35 -8.32
N PHE A 103 0.85 0.66 -7.77
CA PHE A 103 -0.18 1.42 -8.49
C PHE A 103 0.33 2.00 -9.82
N LYS A 104 1.63 2.17 -9.95
CA LYS A 104 2.30 2.70 -11.14
C LYS A 104 2.27 1.73 -12.31
N SER A 105 2.32 0.42 -12.04
CA SER A 105 2.21 -0.62 -13.06
C SER A 105 0.78 -0.79 -13.60
N SER A 106 -0.23 -0.17 -12.97
CA SER A 106 -1.60 -0.21 -13.48
C SER A 106 -1.84 0.67 -14.71
N PHE A 107 -0.88 1.48 -15.13
CA PHE A 107 -0.93 2.26 -16.39
C PHE A 107 -0.37 1.48 -17.59
N ASP A 108 0.37 0.40 -17.33
CA ASP A 108 0.88 -0.51 -18.36
C ASP A 108 0.07 -1.82 -18.33
N ALA A 109 0.04 -2.56 -19.44
CA ALA A 109 -0.62 -3.87 -19.48
C ALA A 109 0.07 -4.79 -18.45
N PRO A 110 -0.66 -5.45 -17.53
CA PRO A 110 -0.05 -6.27 -16.51
C PRO A 110 0.67 -7.46 -17.15
N THR A 111 1.98 -7.55 -16.95
CA THR A 111 2.80 -8.68 -17.43
C THR A 111 2.86 -9.84 -16.43
N PHE A 112 2.37 -9.63 -15.22
CA PHE A 112 2.31 -10.63 -14.14
C PHE A 112 1.06 -10.39 -13.28
N SER A 113 0.40 -11.49 -12.89
CA SER A 113 -0.68 -11.50 -11.91
C SER A 113 -0.71 -12.85 -11.22
N SER A 114 -0.95 -12.87 -9.91
CA SER A 114 -1.25 -14.06 -9.12
C SER A 114 -2.26 -13.71 -8.03
N LEU A 115 -2.86 -14.72 -7.42
CA LEU A 115 -3.80 -14.51 -6.32
C LEU A 115 -3.10 -13.86 -5.12
N GLU A 116 -1.88 -14.30 -4.80
CA GLU A 116 -1.08 -13.73 -3.73
C GLU A 116 -0.77 -12.23 -3.98
N MET A 117 -0.44 -11.86 -5.22
CA MET A 117 -0.26 -10.45 -5.59
C MET A 117 -1.56 -9.65 -5.39
N GLN A 118 -2.71 -10.19 -5.80
CA GLN A 118 -4.01 -9.55 -5.64
C GLN A 118 -4.35 -9.33 -4.17
N ILE A 119 -4.08 -10.30 -3.30
CA ILE A 119 -4.26 -10.20 -1.85
C ILE A 119 -3.39 -9.09 -1.26
N VAL A 120 -2.10 -9.05 -1.61
CA VAL A 120 -1.17 -8.04 -1.08
C VAL A 120 -1.50 -6.64 -1.61
N GLN A 121 -1.92 -6.51 -2.88
CA GLN A 121 -2.42 -5.24 -3.43
C GLN A 121 -3.65 -4.73 -2.67
N ASP A 122 -4.61 -5.60 -2.38
CA ASP A 122 -5.81 -5.22 -1.64
C ASP A 122 -5.47 -4.81 -0.21
N ALA A 123 -4.56 -5.54 0.44
CA ALA A 123 -4.07 -5.24 1.79
C ALA A 123 -3.40 -3.86 1.88
N ASP A 124 -2.56 -3.50 0.92
CA ASP A 124 -1.90 -2.19 0.84
C ASP A 124 -2.93 -1.07 0.56
N ARG A 125 -3.83 -1.29 -0.42
CA ARG A 125 -4.92 -0.33 -0.70
C ARG A 125 -5.81 -0.08 0.50
N LEU A 126 -6.10 -1.11 1.28
CA LEU A 126 -6.86 -0.98 2.52
C LEU A 126 -6.16 -0.08 3.55
N ASP A 127 -4.82 -0.10 3.65
CA ASP A 127 -4.09 0.78 4.56
C ASP A 127 -4.17 2.25 4.16
N ALA A 128 -4.48 2.54 2.89
CA ALA A 128 -4.74 3.89 2.40
C ALA A 128 -6.21 4.34 2.59
N MET A 129 -7.07 3.54 3.23
CA MET A 129 -8.49 3.82 3.39
C MET A 129 -8.92 3.89 4.86
N GLY A 130 -10.12 4.41 5.11
CA GLY A 130 -10.71 4.50 6.45
C GLY A 130 -9.96 5.47 7.36
N ALA A 131 -10.01 5.25 8.66
CA ALA A 131 -9.41 6.15 9.66
C ALA A 131 -7.89 6.29 9.50
N ILE A 132 -7.20 5.19 9.20
CA ILE A 132 -5.75 5.20 8.93
C ILE A 132 -5.44 5.99 7.66
N GLY A 133 -6.19 5.76 6.58
CA GLY A 133 -6.01 6.50 5.32
C GLY A 133 -6.23 8.01 5.48
N ILE A 134 -7.24 8.42 6.26
CA ILE A 134 -7.47 9.82 6.63
C ILE A 134 -6.25 10.40 7.34
N ALA A 135 -5.78 9.74 8.40
CA ALA A 135 -4.62 10.20 9.18
C ALA A 135 -3.35 10.32 8.31
N ARG A 136 -3.09 9.31 7.46
CA ARG A 136 -1.95 9.31 6.53
C ARG A 136 -2.04 10.45 5.51
N ALA A 137 -3.22 10.72 4.95
CA ALA A 137 -3.43 11.79 3.98
C ALA A 137 -3.09 13.16 4.58
N PHE A 138 -3.57 13.45 5.80
CA PHE A 138 -3.29 14.73 6.46
C PHE A 138 -1.84 14.84 6.95
N ASN A 139 -1.25 13.74 7.45
CA ASN A 139 0.16 13.71 7.81
C ASN A 139 1.05 14.05 6.58
N TYR A 140 0.79 13.41 5.44
CA TYR A 140 1.52 13.70 4.20
C TYR A 140 1.25 15.13 3.67
N GLY A 141 -0.01 15.58 3.72
CA GLY A 141 -0.37 16.94 3.34
C GLY A 141 0.36 17.98 4.17
N GLY A 142 0.41 17.80 5.50
CA GLY A 142 1.17 18.65 6.42
C GLY A 142 2.67 18.65 6.13
N HIS A 143 3.28 17.49 5.90
CA HIS A 143 4.69 17.36 5.49
C HIS A 143 4.99 18.11 4.18
N LYS A 144 4.05 18.13 3.23
CA LYS A 144 4.16 18.85 1.95
C LYS A 144 3.73 20.31 2.01
N GLY A 145 3.33 20.83 3.18
CA GLY A 145 2.83 22.20 3.33
C GLY A 145 1.53 22.48 2.57
N ARG A 146 0.71 21.45 2.32
CA ARG A 146 -0.58 21.59 1.63
C ARG A 146 -1.63 22.18 2.55
N ALA A 147 -2.52 23.03 1.99
CA ALA A 147 -3.73 23.42 2.70
C ALA A 147 -4.58 22.18 3.04
N ILE A 148 -5.29 22.22 4.16
CA ILE A 148 -6.26 21.18 4.51
C ILE A 148 -7.39 21.17 3.49
N TYR A 149 -7.97 22.35 3.21
CA TYR A 149 -9.10 22.56 2.32
C TYR A 149 -9.06 23.98 1.72
N ASP A 150 -9.47 24.12 0.46
CA ASP A 150 -9.75 25.39 -0.21
C ASP A 150 -11.00 25.20 -1.09
N PRO A 151 -12.12 25.91 -0.82
CA PRO A 151 -13.36 25.77 -1.59
C PRO A 151 -13.24 26.20 -3.06
N ASN A 152 -12.23 27.00 -3.39
CA ASN A 152 -11.99 27.49 -4.76
C ASN A 152 -11.20 26.48 -5.61
N ILE A 153 -10.54 25.50 -4.99
CA ILE A 153 -9.74 24.49 -5.68
C ILE A 153 -10.52 23.18 -5.71
N LYS A 154 -11.07 22.83 -6.89
CA LYS A 154 -11.82 21.58 -7.07
C LYS A 154 -10.90 20.38 -7.22
N PRO A 155 -11.34 19.17 -6.77
CA PRO A 155 -10.64 17.93 -7.08
C PRO A 155 -10.57 17.71 -8.61
N GLU A 156 -9.42 17.26 -9.09
CA GLU A 156 -9.18 16.97 -10.50
C GLU A 156 -8.87 15.49 -10.71
N ALA A 157 -9.44 14.90 -11.78
CA ALA A 157 -9.07 13.55 -12.17
C ALA A 157 -7.70 13.56 -12.83
N HIS A 158 -6.69 13.00 -12.17
CA HIS A 158 -5.35 12.90 -12.73
C HIS A 158 -5.30 11.75 -13.76
N THR A 159 -5.01 12.09 -15.01
CA THR A 159 -4.93 11.13 -16.13
C THR A 159 -3.56 10.50 -16.28
N ASN A 160 -2.54 11.02 -15.59
CA ASN A 160 -1.19 10.49 -15.62
C ASN A 160 -0.45 10.65 -14.28
N LYS A 161 0.60 9.84 -14.12
CA LYS A 161 1.43 9.73 -12.93
C LYS A 161 2.14 11.04 -12.55
N GLU A 162 2.55 11.82 -13.54
CA GLU A 162 3.34 13.03 -13.34
C GLU A 162 2.47 14.18 -12.82
N ALA A 163 1.29 14.37 -13.37
CA ALA A 163 0.29 15.35 -12.89
C ALA A 163 -0.10 15.04 -11.43
N TYR A 164 -0.32 13.77 -11.09
CA TYR A 164 -0.61 13.34 -9.73
C TYR A 164 0.54 13.65 -8.74
N LYS A 165 1.81 13.37 -9.13
CA LYS A 165 2.98 13.64 -8.27
C LYS A 165 3.19 15.13 -8.00
N ASN A 166 2.94 15.97 -8.98
CA ASN A 166 3.20 17.42 -8.95
C ASN A 166 2.01 18.23 -8.42
N SER A 167 0.90 17.57 -8.08
CA SER A 167 -0.28 18.23 -7.52
C SER A 167 0.07 18.91 -6.21
N THR A 168 -0.31 20.21 -6.09
CA THR A 168 -0.26 21.01 -4.87
C THR A 168 -1.65 21.22 -4.28
N ALA A 169 -2.65 20.49 -4.77
CA ALA A 169 -4.03 20.58 -4.34
C ALA A 169 -4.18 20.35 -2.82
N PRO A 170 -5.22 20.93 -2.19
CA PRO A 170 -5.53 20.71 -0.79
C PRO A 170 -5.70 19.22 -0.46
N THR A 171 -5.40 18.85 0.79
CA THR A 171 -5.43 17.45 1.24
C THR A 171 -6.80 16.80 1.05
N ILE A 172 -7.90 17.52 1.24
CA ILE A 172 -9.27 17.00 1.04
C ILE A 172 -9.51 16.58 -0.42
N ASN A 173 -8.91 17.25 -1.40
CA ASN A 173 -9.06 16.88 -2.80
C ASN A 173 -8.56 15.45 -3.06
N HIS A 174 -7.50 15.00 -2.37
CA HIS A 174 -6.95 13.67 -2.49
C HIS A 174 -7.96 12.55 -2.18
N PHE A 175 -8.96 12.83 -1.36
CA PHE A 175 -10.04 11.87 -1.10
C PHE A 175 -10.80 11.54 -2.39
N TYR A 176 -11.16 12.54 -3.16
CA TYR A 176 -11.91 12.38 -4.42
C TYR A 176 -11.02 11.94 -5.58
N GLU A 177 -9.78 12.39 -5.60
CA GLU A 177 -8.81 12.10 -6.65
C GLU A 177 -8.28 10.65 -6.59
N LYS A 178 -8.27 10.04 -5.37
CA LYS A 178 -7.71 8.71 -5.17
C LYS A 178 -8.46 7.86 -4.14
N LEU A 179 -8.58 8.32 -2.88
CA LEU A 179 -8.88 7.42 -1.78
C LEU A 179 -10.26 6.77 -1.91
N LEU A 180 -11.28 7.54 -2.30
CA LEU A 180 -12.64 7.04 -2.52
C LEU A 180 -12.75 6.09 -3.71
N LEU A 181 -11.83 6.16 -4.67
CA LEU A 181 -11.81 5.32 -5.86
C LEU A 181 -11.18 3.93 -5.59
N LEU A 182 -10.47 3.78 -4.47
CA LEU A 182 -9.75 2.53 -4.16
C LEU A 182 -10.69 1.34 -3.95
N LYS A 183 -11.91 1.55 -3.44
CA LYS A 183 -12.88 0.46 -3.26
C LYS A 183 -13.21 -0.28 -4.55
N ASP A 184 -13.21 0.42 -5.69
CA ASP A 184 -13.53 -0.14 -7.00
C ASP A 184 -12.31 -0.81 -7.67
N LYS A 185 -11.17 -0.83 -6.98
CA LYS A 185 -9.90 -1.43 -7.44
C LYS A 185 -9.52 -2.69 -6.66
N MET A 186 -10.38 -3.18 -5.77
CA MET A 186 -10.13 -4.41 -5.03
C MET A 186 -10.30 -5.63 -5.93
N ASN A 187 -9.49 -6.64 -5.67
CA ASN A 187 -9.42 -7.86 -6.46
C ASN A 187 -10.19 -9.01 -5.83
N THR A 188 -10.20 -9.10 -4.48
CA THR A 188 -10.75 -10.21 -3.70
C THR A 188 -12.09 -9.83 -3.06
N GLU A 189 -12.97 -10.82 -2.79
CA GLU A 189 -14.25 -10.56 -2.14
C GLU A 189 -14.10 -9.98 -0.74
N THR A 190 -13.17 -10.51 0.05
CA THR A 190 -12.87 -9.98 1.39
C THR A 190 -12.28 -8.57 1.31
N GLY A 191 -11.37 -8.30 0.36
CA GLY A 191 -10.85 -6.96 0.10
C GLY A 191 -11.96 -5.97 -0.24
N MET A 192 -12.88 -6.32 -1.14
CA MET A 192 -14.04 -5.49 -1.52
C MET A 192 -14.93 -5.17 -0.31
N ARG A 193 -15.26 -6.17 0.50
CA ARG A 193 -16.09 -5.99 1.71
C ARG A 193 -15.44 -5.05 2.73
N LEU A 194 -14.16 -5.23 3.01
CA LEU A 194 -13.41 -4.37 3.93
C LEU A 194 -13.25 -2.95 3.38
N ALA A 195 -12.97 -2.81 2.09
CA ALA A 195 -12.87 -1.53 1.41
C ALA A 195 -14.19 -0.74 1.45
N GLN A 196 -15.33 -1.42 1.26
CA GLN A 196 -16.65 -0.78 1.37
C GLN A 196 -16.90 -0.22 2.78
N GLN A 197 -16.51 -0.95 3.83
CA GLN A 197 -16.63 -0.47 5.21
C GLN A 197 -15.77 0.78 5.44
N ARG A 198 -14.50 0.76 5.00
CA ARG A 198 -13.57 1.89 5.13
C ARG A 198 -14.01 3.09 4.28
N HIS A 199 -14.54 2.84 3.09
CA HIS A 199 -15.11 3.87 2.21
C HIS A 199 -16.29 4.60 2.88
N ASN A 200 -17.25 3.85 3.44
CA ASN A 200 -18.39 4.42 4.13
C ASN A 200 -17.95 5.30 5.32
N PHE A 201 -16.95 4.87 6.08
CA PHE A 201 -16.38 5.68 7.15
C PHE A 201 -15.77 7.00 6.63
N MET A 202 -15.05 6.96 5.49
CA MET A 202 -14.50 8.18 4.87
C MET A 202 -15.60 9.15 4.42
N LEU A 203 -16.73 8.65 3.91
CA LEU A 203 -17.87 9.49 3.54
C LEU A 203 -18.49 10.18 4.77
N VAL A 204 -18.64 9.46 5.89
CA VAL A 204 -19.12 10.04 7.16
C VAL A 204 -18.17 11.13 7.66
N TYR A 205 -16.85 10.87 7.58
CA TYR A 205 -15.85 11.87 7.94
C TYR A 205 -15.95 13.13 7.07
N LEU A 206 -16.08 12.99 5.75
CA LEU A 206 -16.18 14.13 4.84
C LEU A 206 -17.46 14.93 5.05
N ASP A 207 -18.60 14.27 5.31
CA ASP A 207 -19.85 14.93 5.65
C ASP A 207 -19.69 15.80 6.91
N GLN A 208 -19.11 15.23 7.96
CA GLN A 208 -18.85 15.97 9.21
C GLN A 208 -17.86 17.12 9.00
N PHE A 209 -16.78 16.87 8.24
CA PHE A 209 -15.79 17.90 7.91
C PHE A 209 -16.42 19.11 7.21
N TYR A 210 -17.25 18.90 6.18
CA TYR A 210 -17.88 20.00 5.47
C TYR A 210 -18.94 20.72 6.31
N ARG A 211 -19.67 20.03 7.18
CA ARG A 211 -20.57 20.71 8.13
C ARG A 211 -19.81 21.68 9.01
N GLU A 212 -18.67 21.29 9.56
CA GLU A 212 -17.85 22.15 10.41
C GLU A 212 -17.19 23.30 9.64
N CYS A 213 -16.91 23.16 8.35
CA CYS A 213 -16.39 24.24 7.52
C CYS A 213 -17.42 25.35 7.22
N TYR A 214 -18.72 25.03 7.25
CA TYR A 214 -19.77 25.95 6.80
C TYR A 214 -20.81 26.31 7.88
N GLN A 215 -20.59 25.91 9.12
CA GLN A 215 -21.34 26.37 10.29
C GLN A 215 -20.78 27.70 10.80
#